data_9418b017e2eb8e25980124a361e18141
#
_entry.id   9418b017e2eb8e25980124a361e18141
#
_cell.length_a   1.000
_cell.length_b   1.000
_cell.length_c   1.000
_cell.angle_alpha   90.00
_cell.angle_beta   90.00
_cell.angle_gamma   90.00
#
_symmetry.space_group_name_H-M   'P 1'
#
loop_
_entity.id
_entity.type
_entity.pdbx_description
1 polymer ?
#
loop_
_entity_poly.entity_id
_entity_poly.type
_entity_poly.pdbx_seq_one_letter_code
_entity_poly.pdbx_strand_id
1 'polypeptide(L)'
;MYRIAATLLLCAVAQAQNVGRPATEAEIKAKDLTVLPSGAGLPAGKGDAARGKSVYKEKCAVCHNDNGEGRTGQYPALVGGVGSLKSDKALKTVGSYWPYATTLIDYVRRAMPYDNPRTLPIDDVYAVSAFILFKSGILTETHELNEKSILQVKMPNRDGFVPDARPDVKSKP
;
A
#
# COMPACT_ATOMS: atom_id res chain seq x y z
N MET A 1 45.69 20.06 59.63
CA MET A 1 45.94 20.25 58.21
C MET A 1 45.17 19.21 57.43
N TYR A 2 43.99 19.54 56.93
CA TYR A 2 43.18 18.66 56.11
C TYR A 2 43.48 18.93 54.61
N ARG A 3 43.98 17.93 53.90
CA ARG A 3 44.17 17.98 52.43
C ARG A 3 42.87 17.60 51.79
N ILE A 4 42.19 18.53 51.19
CA ILE A 4 41.02 18.29 50.35
C ILE A 4 41.53 17.82 48.98
N ALA A 5 41.36 16.53 48.69
CA ALA A 5 41.59 15.99 47.37
C ALA A 5 40.39 16.32 46.48
N ALA A 6 40.59 17.27 45.54
CA ALA A 6 39.59 17.58 44.53
C ALA A 6 39.58 16.46 43.48
N THR A 7 38.57 15.62 43.53
CA THR A 7 38.31 14.60 42.51
C THR A 7 37.64 15.33 41.33
N LEU A 8 38.40 15.58 40.27
CA LEU A 8 37.87 16.04 38.99
C LEU A 8 37.08 14.91 38.34
N LEU A 9 35.78 15.01 38.42
CA LEU A 9 34.85 14.14 37.66
C LEU A 9 34.93 14.56 36.18
N LEU A 10 35.70 13.84 35.38
CA LEU A 10 35.65 13.97 33.92
C LEU A 10 34.30 13.39 33.46
N CYS A 11 33.31 14.26 33.27
CA CYS A 11 32.16 13.92 32.45
C CYS A 11 32.64 13.68 31.00
N ALA A 12 32.86 12.43 30.65
CA ALA A 12 33.01 12.04 29.26
C ALA A 12 31.69 12.36 28.56
N VAL A 13 31.66 13.49 27.82
CA VAL A 13 30.57 13.79 26.91
C VAL A 13 30.57 12.66 25.86
N ALA A 14 29.65 11.72 26.01
CA ALA A 14 29.40 10.73 24.97
C ALA A 14 28.98 11.51 23.73
N GLN A 15 29.91 11.76 22.83
CA GLN A 15 29.59 12.26 21.50
C GLN A 15 28.71 11.20 20.87
N ALA A 16 27.44 11.53 20.64
CA ALA A 16 26.56 10.72 19.82
C ALA A 16 27.27 10.57 18.46
N GLN A 17 27.91 9.45 18.28
CA GLN A 17 28.56 9.14 17.03
C GLN A 17 27.47 9.14 15.99
N ASN A 18 27.66 9.86 14.89
CA ASN A 18 26.75 9.82 13.73
C ASN A 18 26.71 8.38 13.23
N VAL A 19 25.73 7.62 13.72
CA VAL A 19 25.51 6.25 13.29
C VAL A 19 24.83 6.32 11.93
N GLY A 20 25.64 6.09 10.90
CA GLY A 20 25.18 6.14 9.52
C GLY A 20 25.59 7.42 8.76
N ARG A 21 25.20 7.49 7.53
CA ARG A 21 25.34 8.65 6.63
C ARG A 21 24.03 8.93 5.90
N PRO A 22 23.80 10.11 5.40
CA PRO A 22 22.70 10.37 4.48
C PRO A 22 22.81 9.43 3.26
N ALA A 23 21.68 8.85 2.86
CA ALA A 23 21.62 8.04 1.66
C ALA A 23 21.83 8.91 0.42
N THR A 24 22.53 8.40 -0.57
CA THR A 24 22.65 9.05 -1.87
C THR A 24 21.33 8.93 -2.65
N GLU A 25 21.09 9.83 -3.61
CA GLU A 25 19.89 9.76 -4.47
C GLU A 25 19.81 8.41 -5.23
N ALA A 26 20.93 7.85 -5.64
CA ALA A 26 20.98 6.55 -6.30
C ALA A 26 20.51 5.42 -5.36
N GLU A 27 20.92 5.45 -4.09
CA GLU A 27 20.47 4.48 -3.08
C GLU A 27 18.99 4.64 -2.76
N ILE A 28 18.50 5.87 -2.66
CA ILE A 28 17.07 6.16 -2.48
C ILE A 28 16.28 5.61 -3.66
N LYS A 29 16.67 5.97 -4.89
CA LYS A 29 16.01 5.50 -6.12
C LYS A 29 16.00 3.98 -6.26
N ALA A 30 17.06 3.31 -5.86
CA ALA A 30 17.15 1.84 -5.92
C ALA A 30 16.23 1.14 -4.91
N LYS A 31 15.79 1.83 -3.86
CA LYS A 31 14.93 1.29 -2.79
C LYS A 31 13.52 1.83 -2.82
N ASP A 32 13.29 2.93 -3.52
CA ASP A 32 11.98 3.56 -3.61
C ASP A 32 11.04 2.72 -4.48
N LEU A 33 9.99 2.20 -3.86
CA LEU A 33 8.92 1.46 -4.51
C LEU A 33 7.61 2.27 -4.54
N THR A 34 7.64 3.52 -4.10
CA THR A 34 6.44 4.34 -3.92
C THR A 34 5.73 4.58 -5.25
N VAL A 35 4.44 4.30 -5.26
CA VAL A 35 3.55 4.64 -6.37
C VAL A 35 2.55 5.69 -5.88
N LEU A 36 2.59 6.86 -6.50
CA LEU A 36 1.70 7.96 -6.15
C LEU A 36 0.33 7.83 -6.84
N PRO A 37 -0.71 8.50 -6.33
CA PRO A 37 -2.02 8.57 -6.99
C PRO A 37 -1.97 9.07 -8.44
N SER A 38 -1.02 9.92 -8.77
CA SER A 38 -0.77 10.44 -10.14
C SER A 38 -0.22 9.39 -11.10
N GLY A 39 0.22 8.23 -10.60
CA GLY A 39 0.93 7.21 -11.37
C GLY A 39 2.44 7.35 -11.35
N ALA A 40 3.00 8.39 -10.75
CA ALA A 40 4.45 8.47 -10.59
C ALA A 40 4.95 7.27 -9.76
N GLY A 41 6.01 6.62 -10.26
CA GLY A 41 6.56 5.41 -9.64
C GLY A 41 5.93 4.07 -10.08
N LEU A 42 4.90 4.11 -10.96
CA LEU A 42 4.36 2.87 -11.53
C LEU A 42 5.45 2.13 -12.32
N PRO A 43 5.66 0.85 -12.03
CA PRO A 43 6.57 0.03 -12.84
C PRO A 43 5.94 -0.32 -14.18
N ALA A 44 6.73 -0.47 -15.23
CA ALA A 44 6.26 -1.01 -16.50
C ALA A 44 5.84 -2.49 -16.32
N GLY A 45 4.65 -2.84 -16.79
CA GLY A 45 4.09 -4.20 -16.69
C GLY A 45 2.62 -4.22 -17.04
N LYS A 46 2.03 -5.43 -17.13
CA LYS A 46 0.64 -5.61 -17.50
C LYS A 46 0.06 -6.93 -17.01
N GLY A 47 -1.26 -6.96 -16.86
CA GLY A 47 -1.99 -8.18 -16.53
C GLY A 47 -3.50 -7.97 -16.61
N ASP A 48 -4.23 -9.07 -16.70
CA ASP A 48 -5.69 -9.11 -16.72
C ASP A 48 -6.25 -9.95 -15.57
N ALA A 49 -7.57 -9.93 -15.41
CA ALA A 49 -8.21 -10.67 -14.34
C ALA A 49 -8.12 -12.20 -14.51
N ALA A 50 -8.02 -12.71 -15.73
CA ALA A 50 -7.89 -14.13 -15.98
C ALA A 50 -6.57 -14.69 -15.43
N ARG A 51 -5.44 -14.04 -15.76
CA ARG A 51 -4.13 -14.34 -15.16
C ARG A 51 -4.17 -14.08 -13.66
N GLY A 52 -4.75 -12.95 -13.24
CA GLY A 52 -4.85 -12.55 -11.85
C GLY A 52 -5.57 -13.55 -10.96
N LYS A 53 -6.58 -14.25 -11.49
CA LYS A 53 -7.27 -15.34 -10.79
C LYS A 53 -6.33 -16.46 -10.38
N SER A 54 -5.42 -16.85 -11.27
CA SER A 54 -4.43 -17.90 -10.98
C SER A 54 -3.43 -17.45 -9.93
N VAL A 55 -2.87 -16.24 -10.06
CA VAL A 55 -1.98 -15.64 -9.07
C VAL A 55 -2.67 -15.50 -7.70
N TYR A 56 -3.91 -15.02 -7.71
CA TYR A 56 -4.70 -14.84 -6.49
C TYR A 56 -4.91 -16.17 -5.76
N LYS A 57 -5.32 -17.21 -6.48
CA LYS A 57 -5.53 -18.54 -5.91
C LYS A 57 -4.28 -19.10 -5.25
N GLU A 58 -3.13 -18.89 -5.86
CA GLU A 58 -1.86 -19.43 -5.38
C GLU A 58 -1.27 -18.61 -4.21
N LYS A 59 -1.36 -17.27 -4.27
CA LYS A 59 -0.61 -16.38 -3.39
C LYS A 59 -1.45 -15.62 -2.38
N CYS A 60 -2.77 -15.50 -2.57
CA CYS A 60 -3.61 -14.61 -1.78
C CYS A 60 -4.76 -15.34 -1.07
N ALA A 61 -5.36 -16.35 -1.71
CA ALA A 61 -6.58 -17.02 -1.23
C ALA A 61 -6.40 -17.70 0.13
N VAL A 62 -5.19 -18.17 0.46
CA VAL A 62 -4.90 -18.80 1.76
C VAL A 62 -5.25 -17.91 2.94
N CYS A 63 -5.11 -16.58 2.79
CA CYS A 63 -5.48 -15.59 3.79
C CYS A 63 -6.82 -14.92 3.47
N HIS A 64 -7.03 -14.49 2.23
CA HIS A 64 -8.17 -13.65 1.84
C HIS A 64 -9.38 -14.44 1.33
N ASN A 65 -9.35 -15.79 1.38
CA ASN A 65 -10.33 -16.72 0.82
C ASN A 65 -10.50 -16.58 -0.72
N ASP A 66 -11.20 -17.52 -1.35
CA ASP A 66 -11.26 -17.65 -2.81
C ASP A 66 -11.93 -16.47 -3.53
N ASN A 67 -12.83 -15.78 -2.87
CA ASN A 67 -13.56 -14.64 -3.43
C ASN A 67 -13.15 -13.29 -2.86
N GLY A 68 -12.11 -13.23 -2.03
CA GLY A 68 -11.63 -11.99 -1.43
C GLY A 68 -12.48 -11.49 -0.26
N GLU A 69 -13.34 -12.33 0.31
CA GLU A 69 -14.19 -12.01 1.44
C GLU A 69 -13.44 -11.90 2.77
N GLY A 70 -12.19 -12.36 2.80
CA GLY A 70 -11.35 -12.34 3.99
C GLY A 70 -11.80 -13.32 5.08
N ARG A 71 -11.18 -13.22 6.24
CA ARG A 71 -11.55 -13.98 7.45
C ARG A 71 -11.77 -13.02 8.59
N THR A 72 -12.98 -12.97 9.10
CA THR A 72 -13.36 -12.07 10.20
C THR A 72 -12.40 -12.20 11.38
N GLY A 73 -11.85 -11.07 11.82
CA GLY A 73 -10.92 -11.01 12.96
C GLY A 73 -9.48 -11.45 12.64
N GLN A 74 -9.18 -11.92 11.44
CA GLN A 74 -7.83 -12.38 11.05
C GLN A 74 -7.29 -11.64 9.81
N TYR A 75 -8.02 -11.73 8.70
CA TYR A 75 -7.58 -11.16 7.43
C TYR A 75 -8.69 -10.30 6.80
N PRO A 76 -8.38 -9.09 6.35
CA PRO A 76 -9.40 -8.18 5.84
C PRO A 76 -10.02 -8.69 4.53
N ALA A 77 -11.29 -8.34 4.34
CA ALA A 77 -11.95 -8.48 3.05
C ALA A 77 -11.30 -7.52 2.03
N LEU A 78 -11.04 -8.02 0.84
CA LEU A 78 -10.52 -7.24 -0.30
C LEU A 78 -11.66 -6.79 -1.24
N VAL A 79 -12.76 -7.55 -1.26
CA VAL A 79 -13.89 -7.41 -2.17
C VAL A 79 -15.19 -7.24 -1.38
N GLY A 80 -16.18 -6.65 -2.01
CA GLY A 80 -17.47 -6.35 -1.40
C GLY A 80 -17.56 -4.92 -0.86
N GLY A 81 -18.69 -4.60 -0.24
CA GLY A 81 -18.94 -3.32 0.44
C GLY A 81 -19.09 -2.10 -0.48
N VAL A 82 -19.09 -2.22 -1.80
CA VAL A 82 -19.36 -1.11 -2.71
C VAL A 82 -20.75 -0.54 -2.41
N GLY A 83 -20.81 0.78 -2.18
CA GLY A 83 -22.06 1.47 -1.79
C GLY A 83 -22.43 1.39 -0.30
N SER A 84 -21.71 0.60 0.51
CA SER A 84 -22.04 0.40 1.92
C SER A 84 -21.54 1.49 2.88
N LEU A 85 -20.65 2.38 2.45
CA LEU A 85 -19.91 3.29 3.35
C LEU A 85 -20.80 4.26 4.14
N LYS A 86 -22.02 4.51 3.68
CA LYS A 86 -23.01 5.37 4.37
C LYS A 86 -24.00 4.58 5.24
N SER A 87 -23.84 3.26 5.33
CA SER A 87 -24.72 2.41 6.12
C SER A 87 -24.11 2.04 7.47
N ASP A 88 -24.95 1.58 8.40
CA ASP A 88 -24.52 1.08 9.72
C ASP A 88 -23.63 -0.17 9.63
N LYS A 89 -23.60 -0.81 8.46
CA LYS A 89 -22.78 -1.99 8.16
C LYS A 89 -21.73 -1.69 7.08
N ALA A 90 -21.06 -0.55 7.20
CA ALA A 90 -20.02 -0.15 6.27
C ALA A 90 -18.89 -1.17 6.22
N LEU A 91 -18.60 -1.72 5.02
CA LEU A 91 -17.50 -2.63 4.79
C LEU A 91 -16.43 -1.94 3.92
N LYS A 92 -15.28 -1.66 4.53
CA LYS A 92 -14.15 -1.01 3.87
C LYS A 92 -13.29 -2.05 3.17
N THR A 93 -13.27 -2.02 1.85
CA THR A 93 -12.45 -2.91 0.99
C THR A 93 -11.69 -2.09 -0.03
N VAL A 94 -10.90 -2.76 -0.88
CA VAL A 94 -10.26 -2.09 -2.01
C VAL A 94 -11.30 -1.38 -2.88
N GLY A 95 -12.40 -2.09 -3.26
CA GLY A 95 -13.40 -1.54 -4.16
C GLY A 95 -14.34 -0.52 -3.54
N SER A 96 -14.63 -0.62 -2.24
CA SER A 96 -15.57 0.28 -1.59
C SER A 96 -14.94 1.54 -1.00
N TYR A 97 -13.66 1.46 -0.56
CA TYR A 97 -13.06 2.51 0.27
C TYR A 97 -11.87 3.23 -0.39
N TRP A 98 -11.01 2.51 -1.13
CA TRP A 98 -9.80 3.12 -1.66
C TRP A 98 -10.11 4.10 -2.81
N PRO A 99 -9.53 5.32 -2.78
CA PRO A 99 -9.84 6.35 -3.78
C PRO A 99 -9.05 6.20 -5.09
N TYR A 100 -7.96 5.42 -5.09
CA TYR A 100 -7.06 5.29 -6.25
C TYR A 100 -6.70 3.82 -6.50
N ALA A 101 -6.81 3.38 -7.75
CA ALA A 101 -6.37 2.05 -8.15
C ALA A 101 -4.85 1.90 -8.08
N THR A 102 -4.09 2.97 -8.25
CA THR A 102 -2.62 3.00 -8.11
C THR A 102 -2.17 2.60 -6.70
N THR A 103 -2.97 2.92 -5.67
CA THR A 103 -2.70 2.48 -4.29
C THR A 103 -2.70 0.96 -4.15
N LEU A 104 -3.50 0.25 -4.96
CA LEU A 104 -3.51 -1.21 -4.94
C LEU A 104 -2.19 -1.77 -5.49
N ILE A 105 -1.69 -1.23 -6.59
CA ILE A 105 -0.37 -1.62 -7.14
C ILE A 105 0.73 -1.37 -6.10
N ASP A 106 0.74 -0.19 -5.49
CA ASP A 106 1.73 0.18 -4.47
C ASP A 106 1.72 -0.81 -3.31
N TYR A 107 0.55 -1.11 -2.79
CA TYR A 107 0.39 -1.97 -1.62
C TYR A 107 0.75 -3.43 -1.93
N VAL A 108 0.22 -3.98 -3.03
CA VAL A 108 0.52 -5.36 -3.44
C VAL A 108 2.02 -5.53 -3.70
N ARG A 109 2.63 -4.64 -4.48
CA ARG A 109 4.06 -4.68 -4.80
C ARG A 109 4.94 -4.63 -3.57
N ARG A 110 4.58 -3.82 -2.58
CA ARG A 110 5.41 -3.51 -1.42
C ARG A 110 5.20 -4.49 -0.26
N ALA A 111 3.97 -4.94 -0.02
CA ALA A 111 3.57 -5.56 1.22
C ALA A 111 2.93 -6.94 1.07
N MET A 112 2.58 -7.37 -0.15
CA MET A 112 1.90 -8.65 -0.38
C MET A 112 2.71 -9.57 -1.32
N PRO A 113 2.63 -10.91 -1.12
CA PRO A 113 2.01 -11.62 0.00
C PRO A 113 2.67 -11.27 1.34
N TYR A 114 1.89 -11.24 2.42
CA TYR A 114 2.37 -10.76 3.72
C TYR A 114 3.54 -11.58 4.29
N ASP A 115 3.54 -12.88 4.07
CA ASP A 115 4.58 -13.82 4.49
C ASP A 115 5.85 -13.76 3.61
N ASN A 116 5.73 -13.22 2.38
CA ASN A 116 6.85 -13.10 1.46
C ASN A 116 6.72 -11.85 0.55
N PRO A 117 6.82 -10.63 1.12
CA PRO A 117 6.60 -9.39 0.39
C PRO A 117 7.67 -9.14 -0.68
N ARG A 118 7.30 -8.42 -1.73
CA ARG A 118 8.18 -8.02 -2.87
C ARG A 118 8.65 -9.17 -3.76
N THR A 119 7.98 -10.31 -3.71
CA THR A 119 8.38 -11.50 -4.51
C THR A 119 7.56 -11.66 -5.78
N LEU A 120 6.43 -10.95 -5.91
CA LEU A 120 5.62 -11.03 -7.11
C LEU A 120 6.31 -10.33 -8.30
N PRO A 121 6.40 -10.98 -9.46
CA PRO A 121 6.70 -10.30 -10.72
C PRO A 121 5.74 -9.14 -10.97
N ILE A 122 6.20 -8.09 -11.63
CA ILE A 122 5.38 -6.89 -11.85
C ILE A 122 4.09 -7.20 -12.64
N ASP A 123 4.16 -8.07 -13.62
CA ASP A 123 2.97 -8.50 -14.36
C ASP A 123 1.96 -9.23 -13.47
N ASP A 124 2.42 -9.99 -12.49
CA ASP A 124 1.53 -10.63 -11.51
C ASP A 124 0.92 -9.62 -10.53
N VAL A 125 1.65 -8.56 -10.19
CA VAL A 125 1.09 -7.44 -9.41
C VAL A 125 -0.05 -6.76 -10.16
N TYR A 126 0.11 -6.48 -11.46
CA TYR A 126 -0.96 -5.94 -12.31
C TYR A 126 -2.11 -6.93 -12.46
N ALA A 127 -1.81 -8.19 -12.71
CA ALA A 127 -2.82 -9.22 -12.92
C ALA A 127 -3.70 -9.43 -11.67
N VAL A 128 -3.10 -9.61 -10.49
CA VAL A 128 -3.87 -9.80 -9.26
C VAL A 128 -4.66 -8.54 -8.88
N SER A 129 -4.13 -7.36 -9.18
CA SER A 129 -4.85 -6.10 -9.00
C SER A 129 -6.04 -6.00 -9.94
N ALA A 130 -5.89 -6.39 -11.21
CA ALA A 130 -6.99 -6.48 -12.17
C ALA A 130 -8.08 -7.45 -11.69
N PHE A 131 -7.69 -8.61 -11.15
CA PHE A 131 -8.63 -9.57 -10.60
C PHE A 131 -9.42 -9.02 -9.41
N ILE A 132 -8.77 -8.36 -8.45
CA ILE A 132 -9.45 -7.74 -7.29
C ILE A 132 -10.43 -6.66 -7.76
N LEU A 133 -10.02 -5.81 -8.71
CA LEU A 133 -10.89 -4.78 -9.29
C LEU A 133 -12.05 -5.37 -10.10
N PHE A 134 -11.83 -6.45 -10.84
CA PHE A 134 -12.89 -7.21 -11.52
C PHE A 134 -13.88 -7.81 -10.51
N LYS A 135 -13.41 -8.49 -9.48
CA LYS A 135 -14.26 -9.05 -8.42
C LYS A 135 -15.04 -7.97 -7.66
N SER A 136 -14.55 -6.75 -7.65
CA SER A 136 -15.25 -5.58 -7.07
C SER A 136 -16.24 -4.92 -8.05
N GLY A 137 -16.39 -5.43 -9.28
CA GLY A 137 -17.29 -4.87 -10.30
C GLY A 137 -16.79 -3.56 -10.92
N ILE A 138 -15.50 -3.25 -10.80
CA ILE A 138 -14.90 -1.99 -11.28
C ILE A 138 -14.35 -2.17 -12.71
N LEU A 139 -13.78 -3.33 -13.01
CA LEU A 139 -13.25 -3.68 -14.33
C LEU A 139 -13.99 -4.88 -14.93
N THR A 140 -13.87 -5.06 -16.24
CA THR A 140 -14.27 -6.31 -16.91
C THR A 140 -13.15 -7.34 -16.78
N GLU A 141 -13.49 -8.61 -16.97
CA GLU A 141 -12.51 -9.72 -16.86
C GLU A 141 -11.38 -9.60 -17.90
N THR A 142 -11.68 -9.08 -19.07
CA THR A 142 -10.74 -8.95 -20.20
C THR A 142 -9.98 -7.63 -20.22
N HIS A 143 -10.20 -6.76 -19.23
CA HIS A 143 -9.50 -5.46 -19.16
C HIS A 143 -8.02 -5.68 -18.82
N GLU A 144 -7.13 -5.34 -19.76
CA GLU A 144 -5.69 -5.34 -19.49
C GLU A 144 -5.32 -4.12 -18.64
N LEU A 145 -4.86 -4.38 -17.43
CA LEU A 145 -4.35 -3.36 -16.52
C LEU A 145 -2.84 -3.19 -16.74
N ASN A 146 -2.40 -1.97 -16.97
CA ASN A 146 -1.00 -1.57 -17.14
C ASN A 146 -0.78 -0.16 -16.60
N GLU A 147 0.44 0.39 -16.70
CA GLU A 147 0.79 1.70 -16.15
C GLU A 147 -0.02 2.88 -16.74
N LYS A 148 -0.66 2.69 -17.90
CA LYS A 148 -1.51 3.72 -18.53
C LYS A 148 -2.99 3.50 -18.21
N SER A 149 -3.49 2.27 -18.40
CA SER A 149 -4.89 1.95 -18.21
C SER A 149 -5.34 2.09 -16.75
N ILE A 150 -4.46 1.84 -15.78
CA ILE A 150 -4.77 1.97 -14.36
C ILE A 150 -5.15 3.41 -13.97
N LEU A 151 -4.59 4.41 -14.65
CA LEU A 151 -4.91 5.83 -14.41
C LEU A 151 -6.33 6.21 -14.87
N GLN A 152 -6.94 5.39 -15.71
CA GLN A 152 -8.31 5.56 -16.20
C GLN A 152 -9.34 4.87 -15.28
N VAL A 153 -8.90 4.08 -14.32
CA VAL A 153 -9.80 3.36 -13.41
C VAL A 153 -10.51 4.34 -12.48
N LYS A 154 -11.84 4.35 -12.55
CA LYS A 154 -12.68 5.18 -11.68
C LYS A 154 -13.06 4.39 -10.44
N MET A 155 -12.41 4.66 -9.33
CA MET A 155 -12.75 4.03 -8.06
C MET A 155 -14.04 4.62 -7.49
N PRO A 156 -14.96 3.79 -6.93
CA PRO A 156 -16.25 4.26 -6.41
C PRO A 156 -16.15 5.34 -5.33
N ASN A 157 -15.09 5.31 -4.53
CA ASN A 157 -14.87 6.28 -3.44
C ASN A 157 -13.81 7.36 -3.79
N ARG A 158 -13.61 7.63 -5.09
CA ARG A 158 -12.61 8.62 -5.55
C ARG A 158 -12.72 9.97 -4.85
N ASP A 159 -13.94 10.45 -4.68
CA ASP A 159 -14.25 11.78 -4.15
C ASP A 159 -14.90 11.71 -2.75
N GLY A 160 -14.81 10.55 -2.08
CA GLY A 160 -15.46 10.33 -0.78
C GLY A 160 -14.66 10.80 0.44
N PHE A 161 -13.42 11.27 0.24
CA PHE A 161 -12.60 11.82 1.31
C PHE A 161 -12.77 13.32 1.40
N VAL A 162 -12.95 13.82 2.61
CA VAL A 162 -13.03 15.25 2.91
C VAL A 162 -11.76 15.68 3.67
N PRO A 163 -11.36 16.97 3.56
CA PRO A 163 -10.27 17.50 4.35
C PRO A 163 -10.51 17.30 5.85
N ASP A 164 -9.46 17.05 6.60
CA ASP A 164 -9.53 16.97 8.06
C ASP A 164 -9.80 18.37 8.64
N ALA A 165 -10.92 18.51 9.36
CA ALA A 165 -11.35 19.78 9.93
C ALA A 165 -10.62 20.16 11.24
N ARG A 166 -9.71 19.33 11.73
CA ARG A 166 -8.94 19.64 12.95
C ARG A 166 -8.04 20.87 12.73
N PRO A 167 -7.98 21.79 13.73
CA PRO A 167 -7.25 23.07 13.55
C PRO A 167 -5.74 22.92 13.46
N ASP A 168 -5.18 21.81 13.94
CA ASP A 168 -3.75 21.47 13.88
C ASP A 168 -3.34 20.83 12.56
N VAL A 169 -4.29 20.41 11.73
CA VAL A 169 -4.04 19.84 10.40
C VAL A 169 -4.10 20.95 9.35
N LYS A 170 -2.95 21.41 8.89
CA LYS A 170 -2.88 22.31 7.74
C LYS A 170 -3.32 21.53 6.50
N SER A 171 -4.50 21.82 5.96
CA SER A 171 -4.89 21.36 4.64
C SER A 171 -3.84 21.84 3.64
N LYS A 172 -3.05 20.92 3.05
CA LYS A 172 -2.24 21.28 1.90
C LYS A 172 -3.17 21.62 0.75
N PRO A 173 -2.92 22.73 0.04
CA PRO A 173 -3.67 23.10 -1.14
C PRO A 173 -3.54 22.08 -2.27
#